data_46fcc2bb939174e4b8e69fbfd2b8c297
#
_entry.id   46fcc2bb939174e4b8e69fbfd2b8c297
#
_cell.length_a   1.000
_cell.length_b   1.000
_cell.length_c   1.000
_cell.angle_alpha   90.00
_cell.angle_beta   90.00
_cell.angle_gamma   90.00
#
_symmetry.space_group_name_H-M   'P 1'
#
loop_
_entity.id
_entity.type
_entity.pdbx_description
1 polymer ?
#
loop_
_entity_poly.entity_id
_entity_poly.type
_entity_poly.pdbx_seq_one_letter_code
_entity_poly.pdbx_strand_id
1 'polypeptide(L)'
;MDRNHIKKVLLSAVVERETFISNEMVADWVQKRPERFIGAACVDPLKGMQAVRDLEMWVKEYGFKNVKTLPYSYEKPPNDKLWYPLYTKATEIGVPVTIQVGHTGPLFPSWVGRPMYLDQVALAFPEMTIIGAHIGWPWTMEMIALAFKFPNVYIETSAWSPKRFDKDFFHFANSWGMNKCMAASDYPMFGYDRWGQELQELEMKPEAKRKFLYENACRVFKVEM
;
A
#
# COMPACT_ATOMS: atom_id res chain seq x y z
N MET A 1 -2.08 13.58 14.39
CA MET A 1 -3.09 12.51 14.31
C MET A 1 -4.37 12.90 15.05
N ASP A 2 -4.31 13.23 16.35
CA ASP A 2 -5.52 13.45 17.18
C ASP A 2 -6.43 14.56 16.67
N ARG A 3 -5.87 15.71 16.28
CA ARG A 3 -6.63 16.82 15.68
C ARG A 3 -7.45 16.43 14.44
N ASN A 4 -6.99 15.41 13.72
CA ASN A 4 -7.62 14.93 12.48
C ASN A 4 -8.37 13.61 12.65
N HIS A 5 -8.62 13.21 13.91
CA HIS A 5 -9.32 11.97 14.25
C HIS A 5 -8.69 10.70 13.65
N ILE A 6 -7.40 10.73 13.32
CA ILE A 6 -6.67 9.57 12.83
C ILE A 6 -6.35 8.65 14.00
N LYS A 7 -6.98 7.51 14.06
CA LYS A 7 -6.85 6.55 15.15
C LYS A 7 -5.59 5.72 15.02
N LYS A 8 -5.34 5.16 13.84
CA LYS A 8 -4.23 4.25 13.58
C LYS A 8 -3.61 4.51 12.21
N VAL A 9 -2.32 4.29 12.07
CA VAL A 9 -1.56 4.50 10.82
C VAL A 9 -0.68 3.28 10.54
N LEU A 10 -0.64 2.88 9.27
CA LEU A 10 0.36 1.97 8.76
C LEU A 10 1.64 2.74 8.45
N LEU A 11 2.73 2.39 9.13
CA LEU A 11 4.06 2.93 8.89
C LEU A 11 4.86 1.96 8.03
N SER A 12 5.38 2.44 6.91
CA SER A 12 6.17 1.62 5.99
C SER A 12 7.66 1.83 6.18
N ALA A 13 8.42 0.74 6.30
CA ALA A 13 9.84 0.79 5.98
C ALA A 13 10.02 1.11 4.49
N VAL A 14 11.13 1.75 4.16
CA VAL A 14 11.55 2.10 2.80
C VAL A 14 13.01 1.68 2.67
N VAL A 15 13.21 0.49 2.12
CA VAL A 15 14.52 -0.12 1.90
C VAL A 15 14.79 -0.14 0.41
N GLU A 16 15.63 0.76 0.00
CA GLU A 16 16.15 0.90 -1.37
C GLU A 16 17.65 0.56 -1.39
N ARG A 17 18.34 0.90 -2.46
CA ARG A 17 19.82 0.80 -2.52
C ARG A 17 20.49 1.57 -1.37
N GLU A 18 19.90 2.69 -0.98
CA GLU A 18 20.18 3.41 0.25
C GLU A 18 18.92 3.37 1.12
N THR A 19 19.04 2.84 2.33
CA THR A 19 17.89 2.70 3.24
C THR A 19 17.48 4.04 3.81
N PHE A 20 16.26 4.48 3.54
CA PHE A 20 15.70 5.71 4.10
C PHE A 20 15.06 5.50 5.48
N ILE A 21 14.21 4.44 5.60
CA ILE A 21 13.50 4.10 6.83
C ILE A 21 13.67 2.59 7.01
N SER A 22 14.45 2.19 8.00
CA SER A 22 14.68 0.78 8.24
C SER A 22 13.49 0.10 8.90
N ASN A 23 13.42 -1.23 8.80
CA ASN A 23 12.40 -2.01 9.49
C ASN A 23 12.54 -1.87 11.02
N GLU A 24 13.77 -1.76 11.54
CA GLU A 24 14.07 -1.56 12.96
C GLU A 24 13.49 -0.23 13.47
N MET A 25 13.61 0.85 12.69
CA MET A 25 13.01 2.14 13.03
C MET A 25 11.49 2.04 13.10
N VAL A 26 10.86 1.37 12.15
CA VAL A 26 9.41 1.14 12.14
C VAL A 26 9.01 0.30 13.34
N ALA A 27 9.75 -0.77 13.65
CA ALA A 27 9.49 -1.63 14.81
C ALA A 27 9.57 -0.86 16.13
N ASP A 28 10.59 0.00 16.30
CA ASP A 28 10.72 0.87 17.48
C ASP A 28 9.51 1.82 17.64
N TRP A 29 9.04 2.43 16.55
CA TRP A 29 7.86 3.30 16.59
C TRP A 29 6.58 2.54 16.91
N VAL A 30 6.40 1.34 16.33
CA VAL A 30 5.24 0.48 16.60
C VAL A 30 5.26 0.01 18.06
N GLN A 31 6.40 -0.42 18.58
CA GLN A 31 6.54 -0.84 19.99
C GLN A 31 6.24 0.29 20.99
N LYS A 32 6.63 1.52 20.65
CA LYS A 32 6.36 2.70 21.50
C LYS A 32 4.89 3.10 21.53
N ARG A 33 4.14 2.81 20.46
CA ARG A 33 2.73 3.21 20.33
C ARG A 33 1.92 2.15 19.54
N PRO A 34 1.79 0.92 20.05
CA PRO A 34 1.12 -0.18 19.33
C PRO A 34 -0.37 0.07 19.10
N GLU A 35 -0.98 0.92 19.95
CA GLU A 35 -2.37 1.36 19.77
C GLU A 35 -2.55 2.33 18.58
N ARG A 36 -1.47 2.96 18.13
CA ARG A 36 -1.50 3.99 17.08
C ARG A 36 -0.85 3.56 15.77
N PHE A 37 0.10 2.65 15.82
CA PHE A 37 0.91 2.29 14.66
C PHE A 37 0.87 0.79 14.38
N ILE A 38 0.88 0.47 13.10
CA ILE A 38 1.16 -0.89 12.58
C ILE A 38 2.29 -0.79 11.57
N GLY A 39 3.11 -1.84 11.47
CA GLY A 39 4.29 -1.84 10.61
C GLY A 39 4.03 -2.50 9.25
N ALA A 40 4.67 -1.96 8.22
CA ALA A 40 4.86 -2.60 6.93
C ALA A 40 6.34 -2.86 6.70
N ALA A 41 6.71 -4.11 6.46
CA ALA A 41 8.08 -4.52 6.18
C ALA A 41 8.46 -4.17 4.73
N CYS A 42 9.69 -3.74 4.53
CA CYS A 42 10.30 -3.62 3.22
C CYS A 42 11.65 -4.32 3.29
N VAL A 43 11.88 -5.28 2.39
CA VAL A 43 13.13 -6.06 2.36
C VAL A 43 13.77 -5.99 0.99
N ASP A 44 15.09 -6.05 0.93
CA ASP A 44 15.86 -6.04 -0.31
C ASP A 44 15.74 -7.41 -1.02
N PRO A 45 15.04 -7.50 -2.16
CA PRO A 45 14.84 -8.77 -2.86
C PRO A 45 16.15 -9.38 -3.41
N LEU A 46 17.19 -8.56 -3.60
CA LEU A 46 18.50 -9.04 -4.08
C LEU A 46 19.23 -9.93 -3.05
N LYS A 47 18.81 -9.89 -1.78
CA LYS A 47 19.33 -10.78 -0.73
C LYS A 47 18.77 -12.22 -0.83
N GLY A 48 17.92 -12.50 -1.80
CA GLY A 48 17.40 -13.84 -2.07
C GLY A 48 16.71 -14.46 -0.84
N MET A 49 17.13 -15.65 -0.43
CA MET A 49 16.53 -16.35 0.72
C MET A 49 16.72 -15.63 2.06
N GLN A 50 17.69 -14.73 2.17
CA GLN A 50 17.79 -13.90 3.36
C GLN A 50 16.62 -12.92 3.44
N ALA A 51 16.25 -12.28 2.34
CA ALA A 51 15.08 -11.39 2.28
C ALA A 51 13.78 -12.13 2.66
N VAL A 52 13.64 -13.40 2.25
CA VAL A 52 12.47 -14.23 2.60
C VAL A 52 12.42 -14.52 4.11
N ARG A 53 13.56 -14.81 4.74
CA ARG A 53 13.65 -15.02 6.19
C ARG A 53 13.42 -13.72 6.97
N ASP A 54 14.00 -12.62 6.51
CA ASP A 54 13.82 -11.30 7.13
C ASP A 54 12.34 -10.89 7.10
N LEU A 55 11.67 -11.08 5.96
CA LEU A 55 10.24 -10.83 5.85
C LEU A 55 9.42 -11.64 6.87
N GLU A 56 9.69 -12.94 6.96
CA GLU A 56 9.01 -13.81 7.91
C GLU A 56 9.22 -13.35 9.35
N MET A 57 10.45 -13.01 9.72
CA MET A 57 10.82 -12.46 11.01
C MET A 57 10.03 -11.18 11.34
N TRP A 58 10.01 -10.20 10.42
CA TRP A 58 9.31 -8.93 10.65
C TRP A 58 7.81 -9.12 10.86
N VAL A 59 7.21 -10.09 10.17
CA VAL A 59 5.79 -10.40 10.35
C VAL A 59 5.52 -11.20 11.61
N LYS A 60 6.25 -12.30 11.85
CA LYS A 60 5.94 -13.23 12.94
C LYS A 60 6.42 -12.75 14.30
N GLU A 61 7.61 -12.14 14.37
CA GLU A 61 8.23 -11.74 15.64
C GLU A 61 7.90 -10.30 16.02
N TYR A 62 7.84 -9.39 15.01
CA TYR A 62 7.55 -7.96 15.22
C TYR A 62 6.10 -7.57 14.94
N GLY A 63 5.28 -8.49 14.45
CA GLY A 63 3.85 -8.29 14.26
C GLY A 63 3.49 -7.35 13.10
N PHE A 64 4.38 -7.17 12.14
CA PHE A 64 4.10 -6.35 10.96
C PHE A 64 2.91 -6.92 10.17
N LYS A 65 2.07 -6.03 9.63
CA LYS A 65 0.79 -6.39 9.02
C LYS A 65 0.76 -6.23 7.50
N ASN A 66 1.87 -5.82 6.92
CA ASN A 66 1.99 -5.59 5.48
C ASN A 66 3.43 -5.74 5.02
N VAL A 67 3.59 -6.03 3.74
CA VAL A 67 4.87 -5.99 3.02
C VAL A 67 4.80 -4.91 1.96
N LYS A 68 5.79 -4.02 1.88
CA LYS A 68 5.92 -3.03 0.82
C LYS A 68 7.03 -3.44 -0.15
N THR A 69 6.75 -3.36 -1.44
CA THR A 69 7.74 -3.55 -2.51
C THR A 69 7.86 -2.30 -3.36
N LEU A 70 9.07 -2.01 -3.82
CA LEU A 70 9.46 -0.79 -4.53
C LEU A 70 10.07 -1.16 -5.90
N PRO A 71 9.25 -1.55 -6.89
CA PRO A 71 9.72 -1.99 -8.21
C PRO A 71 10.67 -1.01 -8.89
N TYR A 72 10.43 0.30 -8.75
CA TYR A 72 11.25 1.33 -9.39
C TYR A 72 12.71 1.32 -8.91
N SER A 73 12.96 1.09 -7.63
CA SER A 73 14.33 1.16 -7.08
C SER A 73 15.24 0.02 -7.57
N TYR A 74 14.63 -1.04 -8.09
CA TYR A 74 15.34 -2.18 -8.69
C TYR A 74 15.20 -2.23 -10.21
N GLU A 75 14.46 -1.29 -10.81
CA GLU A 75 14.12 -1.27 -12.23
C GLU A 75 13.53 -2.60 -12.73
N LYS A 76 12.77 -3.26 -11.86
CA LYS A 76 12.11 -4.55 -12.10
C LYS A 76 10.60 -4.42 -11.90
N PRO A 77 9.79 -4.63 -12.96
CA PRO A 77 8.35 -4.53 -12.82
C PRO A 77 7.79 -5.57 -11.83
N PRO A 78 6.59 -5.35 -11.26
CA PRO A 78 6.01 -6.24 -10.26
C PRO A 78 5.93 -7.72 -10.65
N ASN A 79 5.82 -8.03 -11.93
CA ASN A 79 5.78 -9.39 -12.47
C ASN A 79 7.16 -10.00 -12.77
N ASP A 80 8.27 -9.31 -12.41
CA ASP A 80 9.61 -9.90 -12.52
C ASP A 80 9.79 -10.99 -11.46
N LYS A 81 10.46 -12.08 -11.85
CA LYS A 81 10.77 -13.24 -10.99
C LYS A 81 11.50 -12.88 -9.68
N LEU A 82 12.15 -11.73 -9.64
CA LEU A 82 12.84 -11.21 -8.45
C LEU A 82 11.89 -11.09 -7.26
N TRP A 83 10.62 -10.73 -7.50
CA TRP A 83 9.62 -10.49 -6.46
C TRP A 83 8.92 -11.75 -5.98
N TYR A 84 8.84 -12.80 -6.81
CA TYR A 84 8.02 -13.98 -6.55
C TYR A 84 8.34 -14.71 -5.23
N PRO A 85 9.62 -14.87 -4.81
CA PRO A 85 9.90 -15.46 -3.50
C PRO A 85 9.27 -14.69 -2.33
N LEU A 86 9.23 -13.34 -2.42
CA LEU A 86 8.59 -12.51 -1.41
C LEU A 86 7.05 -12.62 -1.45
N TYR A 87 6.47 -12.65 -2.65
CA TYR A 87 5.03 -12.85 -2.85
C TYR A 87 4.58 -14.22 -2.32
N THR A 88 5.33 -15.27 -2.63
CA THR A 88 5.08 -16.61 -2.10
C THR A 88 5.09 -16.61 -0.57
N LYS A 89 6.10 -16.01 0.04
CA LYS A 89 6.20 -15.95 1.51
C LYS A 89 5.08 -15.09 2.11
N ALA A 90 4.78 -13.93 1.54
CA ALA A 90 3.69 -13.06 2.01
C ALA A 90 2.33 -13.79 1.95
N THR A 91 2.09 -14.56 0.88
CA THR A 91 0.88 -15.38 0.73
C THR A 91 0.84 -16.48 1.80
N GLU A 92 1.92 -17.22 1.98
CA GLU A 92 2.04 -18.28 2.98
C GLU A 92 1.73 -17.80 4.41
N ILE A 93 2.27 -16.63 4.78
CA ILE A 93 2.05 -16.07 6.13
C ILE A 93 0.81 -15.18 6.23
N GLY A 94 0.06 -15.02 5.13
CA GLY A 94 -1.25 -14.37 5.10
C GLY A 94 -1.24 -12.86 5.32
N VAL A 95 -0.19 -12.17 4.86
CA VAL A 95 -0.09 -10.69 4.91
C VAL A 95 -0.24 -10.06 3.54
N PRO A 96 -0.92 -8.91 3.41
CA PRO A 96 -1.04 -8.19 2.15
C PRO A 96 0.30 -7.62 1.69
N VAL A 97 0.42 -7.45 0.37
CA VAL A 97 1.57 -6.82 -0.27
C VAL A 97 1.14 -5.50 -0.90
N THR A 98 1.68 -4.39 -0.42
CA THR A 98 1.57 -3.09 -1.08
C THR A 98 2.69 -2.96 -2.10
N ILE A 99 2.32 -2.82 -3.35
CA ILE A 99 3.23 -2.69 -4.48
C ILE A 99 3.19 -1.25 -4.96
N GLN A 100 4.32 -0.59 -4.97
CA GLN A 100 4.41 0.75 -5.55
C GLN A 100 4.15 0.65 -7.06
N VAL A 101 3.11 1.33 -7.51
CA VAL A 101 2.72 1.42 -8.92
C VAL A 101 2.51 2.89 -9.33
N GLY A 102 2.43 3.13 -10.64
CA GLY A 102 2.29 4.47 -11.16
C GLY A 102 3.62 5.24 -11.26
N HIS A 103 3.49 6.55 -11.27
CA HIS A 103 4.63 7.47 -11.30
C HIS A 103 5.48 7.35 -10.03
N THR A 104 6.78 7.40 -10.20
CA THR A 104 7.73 7.45 -9.08
C THR A 104 8.17 8.89 -8.79
N GLY A 105 8.22 9.29 -7.51
CA GLY A 105 8.76 10.59 -7.09
C GLY A 105 10.28 10.68 -7.25
N PRO A 106 11.06 9.66 -6.85
CA PRO A 106 12.49 9.60 -7.15
C PRO A 106 12.78 9.53 -8.64
N LEU A 107 14.01 9.92 -9.06
CA LEU A 107 14.44 9.96 -10.46
C LEU A 107 14.77 8.56 -11.00
N PHE A 108 13.74 7.72 -11.09
CA PHE A 108 13.79 6.39 -11.69
C PHE A 108 12.75 6.27 -12.83
N PRO A 109 12.92 5.29 -13.73
CA PRO A 109 11.93 5.05 -14.79
C PRO A 109 10.56 4.66 -14.21
N SER A 110 9.53 5.46 -14.44
CA SER A 110 8.16 5.21 -13.95
C SER A 110 7.48 4.01 -14.61
N TRP A 111 7.87 3.64 -15.83
CA TRP A 111 7.21 2.57 -16.60
C TRP A 111 7.21 1.22 -15.89
N VAL A 112 8.23 0.93 -15.07
CA VAL A 112 8.29 -0.31 -14.27
C VAL A 112 7.15 -0.42 -13.26
N GLY A 113 6.56 0.71 -12.85
CA GLY A 113 5.41 0.78 -11.97
C GLY A 113 4.05 0.73 -12.70
N ARG A 114 4.01 0.46 -14.03
CA ARG A 114 2.74 0.40 -14.74
C ARG A 114 1.80 -0.64 -14.13
N PRO A 115 0.57 -0.27 -13.72
CA PRO A 115 -0.33 -1.17 -12.99
C PRO A 115 -0.63 -2.48 -13.72
N MET A 116 -0.66 -2.48 -15.06
CA MET A 116 -0.98 -3.68 -15.84
C MET A 116 -0.04 -4.86 -15.59
N TYR A 117 1.15 -4.65 -15.06
CA TYR A 117 2.02 -5.75 -14.61
C TYR A 117 1.42 -6.56 -13.45
N LEU A 118 0.50 -5.96 -12.67
CA LEU A 118 -0.20 -6.67 -11.60
C LEU A 118 -1.19 -7.72 -12.11
N ASP A 119 -1.61 -7.65 -13.37
CA ASP A 119 -2.51 -8.65 -13.97
C ASP A 119 -1.91 -10.06 -13.86
N GLN A 120 -0.64 -10.20 -14.25
CA GLN A 120 0.08 -11.48 -14.16
C GLN A 120 0.32 -11.89 -12.69
N VAL A 121 0.62 -10.92 -11.82
CA VAL A 121 0.85 -11.20 -10.39
C VAL A 121 -0.43 -11.70 -9.73
N ALA A 122 -1.57 -11.06 -9.99
CA ALA A 122 -2.86 -11.46 -9.42
C ALA A 122 -3.33 -12.84 -9.91
N LEU A 123 -3.00 -13.19 -11.16
CA LEU A 123 -3.25 -14.54 -11.69
C LEU A 123 -2.35 -15.60 -11.08
N ALA A 124 -1.06 -15.28 -10.85
CA ALA A 124 -0.10 -16.20 -10.27
C ALA A 124 -0.31 -16.41 -8.75
N PHE A 125 -0.84 -15.40 -8.06
CA PHE A 125 -1.04 -15.39 -6.60
C PHE A 125 -2.49 -15.00 -6.24
N PRO A 126 -3.50 -15.84 -6.57
CA PRO A 126 -4.91 -15.51 -6.35
C PRO A 126 -5.28 -15.37 -4.87
N GLU A 127 -4.52 -15.95 -3.96
CA GLU A 127 -4.72 -15.87 -2.51
C GLU A 127 -4.02 -14.67 -1.86
N MET A 128 -3.07 -14.05 -2.58
CA MET A 128 -2.34 -12.89 -2.08
C MET A 128 -3.21 -11.63 -2.15
N THR A 129 -3.36 -10.92 -1.06
CA THR A 129 -3.95 -9.57 -1.09
C THR A 129 -2.94 -8.58 -1.64
N ILE A 130 -3.26 -7.97 -2.78
CA ILE A 130 -2.42 -7.01 -3.51
C ILE A 130 -2.99 -5.61 -3.34
N ILE A 131 -2.16 -4.65 -2.96
CA ILE A 131 -2.54 -3.24 -2.84
C ILE A 131 -1.66 -2.44 -3.82
N GLY A 132 -2.29 -1.87 -4.86
CA GLY A 132 -1.62 -0.92 -5.74
C GLY A 132 -1.56 0.46 -5.09
N ALA A 133 -0.34 0.97 -4.87
CA ALA A 133 -0.13 2.27 -4.25
C ALA A 133 -0.35 3.43 -5.24
N HIS A 134 -0.60 4.65 -4.69
CA HIS A 134 -0.59 5.91 -5.44
C HIS A 134 -1.62 5.98 -6.57
N ILE A 135 -2.79 5.30 -6.40
CA ILE A 135 -3.86 5.20 -7.41
C ILE A 135 -3.39 4.76 -8.81
N GLY A 136 -2.12 4.39 -8.96
CA GLY A 136 -1.53 3.98 -10.23
C GLY A 136 -1.34 5.10 -11.27
N TRP A 137 -1.43 6.38 -10.86
CA TRP A 137 -1.29 7.51 -11.79
C TRP A 137 0.07 7.48 -12.55
N PRO A 138 0.13 7.79 -13.87
CA PRO A 138 -0.94 8.29 -14.74
C PRO A 138 -1.84 7.19 -15.34
N TRP A 139 -1.63 5.92 -15.05
CA TRP A 139 -2.40 4.79 -15.57
C TRP A 139 -3.55 4.37 -14.62
N THR A 140 -4.24 5.34 -14.04
CA THR A 140 -5.31 5.12 -13.04
C THR A 140 -6.39 4.16 -13.53
N MET A 141 -6.78 4.25 -14.81
CA MET A 141 -7.78 3.34 -15.39
C MET A 141 -7.33 1.88 -15.43
N GLU A 142 -6.03 1.62 -15.61
CA GLU A 142 -5.49 0.25 -15.51
C GLU A 142 -5.63 -0.28 -14.09
N MET A 143 -5.32 0.57 -13.08
CA MET A 143 -5.43 0.17 -11.67
C MET A 143 -6.89 -0.10 -11.28
N ILE A 144 -7.83 0.73 -11.74
CA ILE A 144 -9.28 0.53 -11.57
C ILE A 144 -9.73 -0.78 -12.20
N ALA A 145 -9.33 -1.04 -13.45
CA ALA A 145 -9.67 -2.26 -14.17
C ALA A 145 -9.19 -3.51 -13.44
N LEU A 146 -7.98 -3.49 -12.87
CA LEU A 146 -7.43 -4.59 -12.08
C LEU A 146 -8.19 -4.78 -10.75
N ALA A 147 -8.48 -3.71 -10.03
CA ALA A 147 -9.23 -3.79 -8.80
C ALA A 147 -10.68 -4.27 -9.02
N PHE A 148 -11.26 -3.99 -10.20
CA PHE A 148 -12.55 -4.52 -10.61
C PHE A 148 -12.49 -6.00 -11.01
N LYS A 149 -11.47 -6.37 -11.79
CA LYS A 149 -11.28 -7.74 -12.31
C LYS A 149 -10.97 -8.75 -11.21
N PHE A 150 -10.11 -8.38 -10.25
CA PHE A 150 -9.58 -9.30 -9.26
C PHE A 150 -10.14 -9.06 -7.87
N PRO A 151 -10.68 -10.07 -7.20
CA PRO A 151 -11.22 -9.94 -5.85
C PRO A 151 -10.15 -9.58 -4.81
N ASN A 152 -8.90 -9.95 -5.03
CA ASN A 152 -7.75 -9.76 -4.15
C ASN A 152 -6.94 -8.48 -4.42
N VAL A 153 -7.32 -7.64 -5.40
CA VAL A 153 -6.62 -6.39 -5.73
C VAL A 153 -7.35 -5.18 -5.14
N TYR A 154 -6.59 -4.30 -4.50
CA TYR A 154 -7.02 -3.08 -3.83
C TYR A 154 -6.21 -1.87 -4.30
N ILE A 155 -6.70 -0.66 -4.00
CA ILE A 155 -6.05 0.62 -4.34
C ILE A 155 -5.87 1.45 -3.07
N GLU A 156 -4.72 2.08 -2.88
CA GLU A 156 -4.52 3.08 -1.85
C GLU A 156 -4.02 4.41 -2.45
N THR A 157 -4.27 5.54 -1.74
CA THR A 157 -4.18 6.89 -2.28
C THR A 157 -2.96 7.68 -1.83
N SER A 158 -1.95 7.03 -1.26
CA SER A 158 -0.74 7.73 -0.82
C SER A 158 -0.11 8.56 -1.94
N ALA A 159 0.61 9.60 -1.57
CA ALA A 159 1.22 10.58 -2.47
C ALA A 159 0.24 11.43 -3.30
N TRP A 160 -1.07 11.35 -3.04
CA TRP A 160 -2.07 12.17 -3.73
C TRP A 160 -2.88 13.02 -2.77
N SER A 161 -3.02 14.30 -3.12
CA SER A 161 -3.95 15.21 -2.44
C SER A 161 -5.39 14.81 -2.77
N PRO A 162 -6.29 14.66 -1.78
CA PRO A 162 -7.68 14.32 -2.03
C PRO A 162 -8.39 15.22 -3.06
N LYS A 163 -8.08 16.51 -3.07
CA LYS A 163 -8.61 17.47 -4.08
C LYS A 163 -8.16 17.20 -5.51
N ARG A 164 -7.13 16.38 -5.71
CA ARG A 164 -6.54 16.04 -7.00
C ARG A 164 -6.73 14.59 -7.39
N PHE A 165 -7.61 13.87 -6.70
CA PHE A 165 -7.96 12.54 -7.13
C PHE A 165 -8.53 12.56 -8.55
N ASP A 166 -8.05 11.64 -9.35
CA ASP A 166 -8.59 11.39 -10.68
C ASP A 166 -10.12 11.16 -10.60
N LYS A 167 -10.88 11.72 -11.55
CA LYS A 167 -12.35 11.66 -11.53
C LYS A 167 -12.86 10.22 -11.60
N ASP A 168 -12.22 9.39 -12.41
CA ASP A 168 -12.62 8.00 -12.59
C ASP A 168 -12.31 7.19 -11.33
N PHE A 169 -11.15 7.46 -10.69
CA PHE A 169 -10.85 6.89 -9.38
C PHE A 169 -11.89 7.30 -8.32
N PHE A 170 -12.20 8.59 -8.25
CA PHE A 170 -13.19 9.08 -7.28
C PHE A 170 -14.57 8.46 -7.51
N HIS A 171 -15.01 8.38 -8.77
CA HIS A 171 -16.24 7.71 -9.14
C HIS A 171 -16.25 6.24 -8.73
N PHE A 172 -15.17 5.52 -9.01
CA PHE A 172 -14.99 4.12 -8.62
C PHE A 172 -15.05 3.95 -7.10
N ALA A 173 -14.27 4.71 -6.35
CA ALA A 173 -14.21 4.64 -4.89
C ALA A 173 -15.56 4.99 -4.22
N ASN A 174 -16.37 5.84 -4.85
CA ASN A 174 -17.68 6.30 -4.36
C ASN A 174 -18.86 5.44 -4.83
N SER A 175 -18.60 4.35 -5.56
CA SER A 175 -19.64 3.48 -6.12
C SER A 175 -19.28 2.00 -5.99
N TRP A 176 -19.11 1.33 -7.11
CA TRP A 176 -18.86 -0.13 -7.19
C TRP A 176 -17.50 -0.58 -6.67
N GLY A 177 -16.50 0.31 -6.61
CA GLY A 177 -15.19 0.08 -5.99
C GLY A 177 -15.10 0.44 -4.51
N MET A 178 -16.21 0.77 -3.84
CA MET A 178 -16.17 1.25 -2.46
C MET A 178 -15.52 0.27 -1.46
N ASN A 179 -15.50 -1.02 -1.78
CA ASN A 179 -14.85 -2.04 -0.96
C ASN A 179 -13.37 -2.27 -1.30
N LYS A 180 -12.82 -1.50 -2.26
CA LYS A 180 -11.51 -1.73 -2.86
C LYS A 180 -10.49 -0.61 -2.63
N CYS A 181 -10.94 0.55 -2.15
CA CYS A 181 -10.11 1.74 -2.04
C CYS A 181 -9.85 2.09 -0.57
N MET A 182 -8.62 2.54 -0.27
CA MET A 182 -8.18 2.91 1.07
C MET A 182 -7.49 4.28 1.05
N ALA A 183 -7.78 5.10 2.06
CA ALA A 183 -7.16 6.40 2.23
C ALA A 183 -5.74 6.27 2.80
N ALA A 184 -4.78 6.91 2.15
CA ALA A 184 -3.39 7.02 2.60
C ALA A 184 -2.82 8.38 2.21
N SER A 185 -1.91 8.93 3.03
CA SER A 185 -1.37 10.30 2.88
C SER A 185 0.03 10.35 2.32
N ASP A 186 0.82 9.31 2.54
CA ASP A 186 2.27 9.32 2.30
C ASP A 186 2.99 10.39 3.15
N TYR A 187 2.60 10.51 4.42
CA TYR A 187 3.27 11.43 5.34
C TYR A 187 4.79 11.13 5.40
N PRO A 188 5.68 12.12 5.32
CA PRO A 188 5.44 13.56 5.47
C PRO A 188 5.15 14.34 4.16
N MET A 189 4.97 13.68 3.01
CA MET A 189 4.67 14.37 1.75
C MET A 189 3.42 15.25 1.87
N PHE A 190 2.36 14.74 2.51
CA PHE A 190 1.20 15.54 2.92
C PHE A 190 1.07 15.55 4.42
N GLY A 191 1.09 16.75 5.02
CA GLY A 191 0.77 16.93 6.43
C GLY A 191 -0.69 16.57 6.70
N TYR A 192 -0.94 15.91 7.84
CA TYR A 192 -2.26 15.43 8.20
C TYR A 192 -3.34 16.51 8.30
N ASP A 193 -2.98 17.75 8.69
CA ASP A 193 -3.96 18.83 8.82
C ASP A 193 -4.56 19.19 7.47
N ARG A 194 -3.72 19.40 6.45
CA ARG A 194 -4.17 19.65 5.09
C ARG A 194 -4.89 18.45 4.49
N TRP A 195 -4.27 17.29 4.56
CA TRP A 195 -4.82 16.05 3.97
C TRP A 195 -6.14 15.65 4.61
N GLY A 196 -6.25 15.76 5.95
CA GLY A 196 -7.49 15.48 6.68
C GLY A 196 -8.61 16.44 6.32
N GLN A 197 -8.30 17.74 6.19
CA GLN A 197 -9.28 18.73 5.75
C GLN A 197 -9.79 18.41 4.33
N GLU A 198 -8.89 18.16 3.39
CA GLU A 198 -9.27 17.83 2.01
C GLU A 198 -10.10 16.55 1.92
N LEU A 199 -9.85 15.53 2.79
CA LEU A 199 -10.69 14.34 2.90
C LEU A 199 -12.11 14.64 3.41
N GLN A 200 -12.24 15.56 4.36
CA GLN A 200 -13.55 15.94 4.87
C GLN A 200 -14.39 16.63 3.80
N GLU A 201 -13.77 17.40 2.93
CA GLU A 201 -14.40 18.13 1.83
C GLU A 201 -14.83 17.20 0.66
N LEU A 202 -14.40 15.93 0.63
CA LEU A 202 -14.83 14.98 -0.40
C LEU A 202 -16.31 14.64 -0.27
N GLU A 203 -17.07 14.89 -1.32
CA GLU A 203 -18.49 14.55 -1.42
C GLU A 203 -18.70 13.06 -1.75
N MET A 204 -18.40 12.21 -0.79
CA MET A 204 -18.63 10.77 -0.89
C MET A 204 -19.94 10.37 -0.21
N LYS A 205 -20.59 9.31 -0.74
CA LYS A 205 -21.67 8.64 -0.03
C LYS A 205 -21.20 8.21 1.36
N PRO A 206 -22.02 8.35 2.42
CA PRO A 206 -21.60 8.04 3.78
C PRO A 206 -20.97 6.66 3.95
N GLU A 207 -21.54 5.64 3.32
CA GLU A 207 -21.01 4.28 3.35
C GLU A 207 -19.64 4.18 2.65
N ALA A 208 -19.52 4.73 1.44
CA ALA A 208 -18.29 4.72 0.68
C ALA A 208 -17.16 5.47 1.43
N LYS A 209 -17.50 6.62 2.04
CA LYS A 209 -16.56 7.42 2.83
C LYS A 209 -16.03 6.64 4.04
N ARG A 210 -16.89 5.97 4.77
CA ARG A 210 -16.54 5.16 5.93
C ARG A 210 -15.61 4.00 5.54
N LYS A 211 -15.95 3.27 4.46
CA LYS A 211 -15.13 2.19 3.92
C LYS A 211 -13.76 2.68 3.45
N PHE A 212 -13.74 3.79 2.72
CA PHE A 212 -12.52 4.41 2.20
C PHE A 212 -11.58 4.86 3.33
N LEU A 213 -12.12 5.51 4.36
CA LEU A 213 -11.32 6.09 5.43
C LEU A 213 -10.73 5.03 6.38
N TYR A 214 -11.44 3.93 6.66
CA TYR A 214 -10.96 2.97 7.66
C TYR A 214 -11.45 1.52 7.50
N GLU A 215 -12.71 1.22 7.15
CA GLU A 215 -13.21 -0.16 7.20
C GLU A 215 -12.45 -1.09 6.25
N ASN A 216 -12.10 -0.64 5.06
CA ASN A 216 -11.31 -1.43 4.12
C ASN A 216 -9.91 -1.72 4.66
N ALA A 217 -9.24 -0.70 5.23
CA ALA A 217 -7.92 -0.88 5.84
C ALA A 217 -7.98 -1.86 7.02
N CYS A 218 -8.97 -1.71 7.91
CA CYS A 218 -9.16 -2.64 9.03
C CYS A 218 -9.33 -4.08 8.56
N ARG A 219 -10.15 -4.31 7.54
CA ARG A 219 -10.37 -5.64 6.97
C ARG A 219 -9.11 -6.19 6.30
N VAL A 220 -8.43 -5.39 5.47
CA VAL A 220 -7.26 -5.80 4.69
C VAL A 220 -6.07 -6.11 5.58
N PHE A 221 -5.79 -5.26 6.57
CA PHE A 221 -4.65 -5.45 7.49
C PHE A 221 -5.01 -6.27 8.73
N LYS A 222 -6.25 -6.75 8.85
CA LYS A 222 -6.74 -7.52 10.00
C LYS A 222 -6.45 -6.82 11.33
N VAL A 223 -6.84 -5.54 11.43
CA VAL A 223 -6.65 -4.70 12.62
C VAL A 223 -7.99 -4.20 13.15
N GLU A 224 -8.10 -4.11 14.46
CA GLU A 224 -9.24 -3.53 15.14
C GLU A 224 -9.00 -2.03 15.39
N MET A 225 -10.10 -1.26 15.46
CA MET A 225 -10.10 0.16 15.79
C MET A 225 -10.49 0.39 17.25
#